data_433ae05320e5f703ee6e5879f863a6ab
#
_entry.id   433ae05320e5f703ee6e5879f863a6ab
#
_cell.length_a   1.000
_cell.length_b   1.000
_cell.length_c   1.000
_cell.angle_alpha   90.00
_cell.angle_beta   90.00
_cell.angle_gamma   90.00
#
_symmetry.space_group_name_H-M   'P 1'
#
loop_
_entity.id
_entity.type
_entity.pdbx_description
1 polymer ?
#
loop_
_entity_poly.entity_id
_entity_poly.type
_entity_poly.pdbx_seq_one_letter_code
_entity_poly.pdbx_strand_id
1 'polypeptide(L)'
;VAATAKQLNNQVTVLEGAIAPLIRGLGEEMGTAIADVHRARGIDVRCGVQVESLTKTGVQLSEEHLDADLIVVGIGVVPATQWLDDSGLELRDGIVCDETLQAAPGIYAAGDVARWPNPLFDEEMRVEHWTNAAEQGALAANNLIDLAEGKTPVPYGPVPFFWSDQFDQRIQFLGRSSPDDEVIVAAG
;
A
#
# COMPACT_ATOMS: atom_id res chain seq x y z
N VAL A 1 -7.29 11.05 3.51
CA VAL A 1 -8.67 11.44 3.15
C VAL A 1 -9.48 11.78 4.39
N ALA A 2 -9.66 10.87 5.36
CA ALA A 2 -10.52 11.10 6.53
C ALA A 2 -10.12 12.35 7.34
N ALA A 3 -8.82 12.52 7.64
CA ALA A 3 -8.31 13.71 8.32
C ALA A 3 -8.64 15.01 7.57
N THR A 4 -8.40 15.04 6.25
CA THR A 4 -8.71 16.20 5.41
C THR A 4 -10.21 16.49 5.36
N ALA A 5 -11.04 15.47 5.20
CA ALA A 5 -12.50 15.63 5.21
C ALA A 5 -12.99 16.22 6.54
N LYS A 6 -12.42 15.75 7.66
CA LYS A 6 -12.73 16.28 9.00
C LYS A 6 -12.31 17.75 9.16
N GLN A 7 -11.12 18.11 8.67
CA GLN A 7 -10.63 19.50 8.67
C GLN A 7 -11.51 20.44 7.84
N LEU A 8 -12.17 19.89 6.81
CA LEU A 8 -13.17 20.62 6.01
C LEU A 8 -14.58 20.63 6.64
N ASN A 9 -14.68 20.33 7.95
CA ASN A 9 -15.91 20.33 8.75
C ASN A 9 -16.98 19.31 8.33
N ASN A 10 -16.58 18.22 7.69
CA ASN A 10 -17.50 17.12 7.41
C ASN A 10 -17.66 16.20 8.63
N GLN A 11 -18.81 15.53 8.71
CA GLN A 11 -18.94 14.33 9.55
C GLN A 11 -18.27 13.19 8.82
N VAL A 12 -17.41 12.45 9.51
CA VAL A 12 -16.61 11.38 8.89
C VAL A 12 -16.74 10.12 9.71
N THR A 13 -17.14 9.04 9.04
CA THR A 13 -17.06 7.66 9.55
C THR A 13 -16.05 6.89 8.72
N VAL A 14 -15.17 6.16 9.38
CA VAL A 14 -14.23 5.21 8.76
C VAL A 14 -14.65 3.80 9.13
N LEU A 15 -14.90 2.97 8.13
CA LEU A 15 -15.23 1.56 8.30
C LEU A 15 -14.00 0.73 7.90
N GLU A 16 -13.50 -0.05 8.84
CA GLU A 16 -12.34 -0.92 8.64
C GLU A 16 -12.74 -2.37 8.95
N GLY A 17 -12.50 -3.27 8.00
CA GLY A 17 -12.80 -4.69 8.15
C GLY A 17 -11.85 -5.42 9.10
N ALA A 18 -10.61 -4.93 9.23
CA ALA A 18 -9.64 -5.46 10.18
C ALA A 18 -9.85 -4.90 11.59
N ILE A 19 -9.16 -5.48 12.58
CA ILE A 19 -9.21 -5.07 13.99
C ILE A 19 -8.58 -3.69 14.24
N ALA A 20 -7.71 -3.24 13.35
CA ALA A 20 -7.11 -1.91 13.37
C ALA A 20 -6.84 -1.43 11.93
N PRO A 21 -6.86 -0.11 11.66
CA PRO A 21 -6.50 0.42 10.35
C PRO A 21 -5.00 0.24 10.09
N LEU A 22 -4.61 0.14 8.81
CA LEU A 22 -3.22 0.04 8.37
C LEU A 22 -2.44 -1.16 8.91
N ILE A 23 -3.12 -2.16 9.46
CA ILE A 23 -2.50 -3.31 10.15
C ILE A 23 -1.50 -4.06 9.25
N ARG A 24 -1.74 -4.13 7.93
CA ARG A 24 -0.84 -4.81 6.99
C ARG A 24 0.52 -4.15 6.84
N GLY A 25 0.60 -2.84 7.04
CA GLY A 25 1.84 -2.08 6.88
C GLY A 25 2.49 -1.68 8.19
N LEU A 26 1.71 -1.47 9.26
CA LEU A 26 2.19 -0.87 10.51
C LEU A 26 2.02 -1.76 11.74
N GLY A 27 1.32 -2.88 11.59
CA GLY A 27 0.95 -3.72 12.75
C GLY A 27 -0.23 -3.18 13.55
N GLU A 28 -0.68 -3.97 14.53
CA GLU A 28 -1.88 -3.69 15.31
C GLU A 28 -1.71 -2.49 16.27
N GLU A 29 -0.58 -2.41 16.97
CA GLU A 29 -0.33 -1.35 17.96
C GLU A 29 -0.32 0.04 17.30
N MET A 30 0.41 0.18 16.21
CA MET A 30 0.45 1.45 15.48
C MET A 30 -0.88 1.76 14.81
N GLY A 31 -1.55 0.75 14.26
CA GLY A 31 -2.89 0.90 13.69
C GLY A 31 -3.89 1.41 14.73
N THR A 32 -3.86 0.84 15.93
CA THR A 32 -4.70 1.26 17.07
C THR A 32 -4.39 2.70 17.49
N ALA A 33 -3.11 3.05 17.65
CA ALA A 33 -2.70 4.41 17.98
C ALA A 33 -3.19 5.44 16.95
N ILE A 34 -3.13 5.11 15.66
CA ILE A 34 -3.65 5.97 14.58
C ILE A 34 -5.17 6.10 14.66
N ALA A 35 -5.89 4.99 14.92
CA ALA A 35 -7.34 5.05 15.11
C ALA A 35 -7.72 5.98 16.28
N ASP A 36 -6.99 5.92 17.38
CA ASP A 36 -7.24 6.77 18.56
C ASP A 36 -6.95 8.25 18.28
N VAL A 37 -5.92 8.57 17.51
CA VAL A 37 -5.65 9.92 17.01
C VAL A 37 -6.86 10.46 16.21
N HIS A 38 -7.45 9.65 15.36
CA HIS A 38 -8.62 10.00 14.56
C HIS A 38 -9.88 10.15 15.44
N ARG A 39 -10.12 9.23 16.35
CA ARG A 39 -11.24 9.28 17.31
C ARG A 39 -11.18 10.52 18.19
N ALA A 40 -9.99 10.86 18.72
CA ALA A 40 -9.76 12.06 19.53
C ALA A 40 -10.09 13.36 18.78
N ARG A 41 -10.05 13.33 17.44
CA ARG A 41 -10.42 14.47 16.58
C ARG A 41 -11.85 14.39 16.05
N GLY A 42 -12.67 13.49 16.62
CA GLY A 42 -14.09 13.38 16.34
C GLY A 42 -14.43 12.70 14.99
N ILE A 43 -13.58 11.79 14.55
CA ILE A 43 -13.91 10.84 13.49
C ILE A 43 -14.46 9.56 14.14
N ASP A 44 -15.57 9.05 13.63
CA ASP A 44 -16.11 7.75 14.02
C ASP A 44 -15.33 6.65 13.31
N VAL A 45 -14.39 6.00 14.02
CA VAL A 45 -13.57 4.91 13.48
C VAL A 45 -14.09 3.59 14.03
N ARG A 46 -14.65 2.76 13.15
CA ARG A 46 -15.22 1.46 13.44
C ARG A 46 -14.37 0.37 12.80
N CYS A 47 -13.72 -0.44 13.62
CA CYS A 47 -12.91 -1.58 13.19
C CYS A 47 -13.66 -2.90 13.37
N GLY A 48 -13.27 -3.94 12.65
CA GLY A 48 -13.94 -5.23 12.64
C GLY A 48 -15.33 -5.22 12.00
N VAL A 49 -15.60 -4.20 11.15
CA VAL A 49 -16.91 -3.99 10.53
C VAL A 49 -16.89 -4.40 9.08
N GLN A 50 -17.84 -5.24 8.69
CA GLN A 50 -17.99 -5.69 7.32
C GLN A 50 -19.06 -4.88 6.59
N VAL A 51 -18.65 -4.28 5.46
CA VAL A 51 -19.57 -3.60 4.53
C VAL A 51 -20.19 -4.66 3.63
N GLU A 52 -21.51 -4.77 3.62
CA GLU A 52 -22.23 -5.73 2.77
C GLU A 52 -22.50 -5.17 1.38
N SER A 53 -22.92 -3.91 1.31
CA SER A 53 -23.20 -3.28 0.02
C SER A 53 -23.23 -1.75 0.11
N LEU A 54 -23.09 -1.12 -1.06
CA LEU A 54 -23.35 0.29 -1.24
C LEU A 54 -24.78 0.47 -1.74
N THR A 55 -25.45 1.50 -1.20
CA THR A 55 -26.81 1.88 -1.59
C THR A 55 -26.80 3.27 -2.23
N LYS A 56 -27.96 3.75 -2.67
CA LYS A 56 -28.08 5.11 -3.21
C LYS A 56 -27.92 6.20 -2.15
N THR A 57 -28.10 5.86 -0.87
CA THR A 57 -28.11 6.81 0.24
C THR A 57 -27.01 6.56 1.26
N GLY A 58 -26.18 5.52 1.07
CA GLY A 58 -25.14 5.20 2.03
C GLY A 58 -24.58 3.79 1.93
N VAL A 59 -24.25 3.25 3.07
CA VAL A 59 -23.56 1.96 3.23
C VAL A 59 -24.42 1.02 4.09
N GLN A 60 -24.66 -0.20 3.60
CA GLN A 60 -25.31 -1.26 4.36
C GLN A 60 -24.27 -2.11 5.09
N LEU A 61 -24.43 -2.19 6.39
CA LEU A 61 -23.76 -3.14 7.28
C LEU A 61 -24.74 -4.27 7.65
N SER A 62 -24.27 -5.30 8.34
CA SER A 62 -25.11 -6.45 8.70
C SER A 62 -26.36 -6.07 9.53
N GLU A 63 -26.25 -5.10 10.44
CA GLU A 63 -27.32 -4.76 11.36
C GLU A 63 -27.81 -3.30 11.23
N GLU A 64 -27.11 -2.47 10.46
CA GLU A 64 -27.46 -1.05 10.31
C GLU A 64 -27.18 -0.53 8.90
N HIS A 65 -27.90 0.56 8.55
CA HIS A 65 -27.62 1.37 7.37
C HIS A 65 -27.05 2.71 7.82
N LEU A 66 -25.90 3.09 7.25
CA LEU A 66 -25.27 4.39 7.48
C LEU A 66 -25.52 5.29 6.29
N ASP A 67 -26.24 6.38 6.52
CA ASP A 67 -26.43 7.41 5.50
C ASP A 67 -25.11 8.14 5.20
N ALA A 68 -24.84 8.39 3.94
CA ALA A 68 -23.65 9.11 3.50
C ALA A 68 -23.89 9.85 2.18
N ASP A 69 -23.52 11.12 2.14
CA ASP A 69 -23.56 11.93 0.92
C ASP A 69 -22.40 11.60 -0.03
N LEU A 70 -21.26 11.17 0.53
CA LEU A 70 -20.08 10.79 -0.21
C LEU A 70 -19.43 9.54 0.40
N ILE A 71 -19.12 8.58 -0.43
CA ILE A 71 -18.43 7.33 -0.05
C ILE A 71 -17.11 7.29 -0.78
N VAL A 72 -16.03 7.09 -0.02
CA VAL A 72 -14.68 6.85 -0.56
C VAL A 72 -14.28 5.43 -0.24
N VAL A 73 -13.99 4.64 -1.28
CA VAL A 73 -13.59 3.24 -1.15
C VAL A 73 -12.06 3.15 -1.28
N GLY A 74 -11.40 2.62 -0.24
CA GLY A 74 -9.96 2.44 -0.19
C GLY A 74 -9.61 1.11 0.46
N ILE A 75 -10.02 0.00 -0.18
CA ILE A 75 -9.91 -1.37 0.37
C ILE A 75 -8.75 -2.17 -0.18
N GLY A 76 -7.77 -1.50 -0.78
CA GLY A 76 -6.63 -2.11 -1.46
C GLY A 76 -6.79 -2.16 -2.97
N VAL A 77 -5.77 -2.66 -3.63
CA VAL A 77 -5.71 -2.78 -5.10
C VAL A 77 -5.33 -4.20 -5.51
N VAL A 78 -5.72 -4.55 -6.72
CA VAL A 78 -5.26 -5.75 -7.42
C VAL A 78 -4.48 -5.30 -8.63
N PRO A 79 -3.27 -5.82 -8.87
CA PRO A 79 -2.50 -5.46 -10.06
C PRO A 79 -3.29 -5.73 -11.35
N ALA A 80 -3.42 -4.72 -12.20
CA ALA A 80 -4.16 -4.83 -13.46
C ALA A 80 -3.28 -5.50 -14.54
N THR A 81 -3.03 -6.79 -14.40
CA THR A 81 -2.14 -7.58 -15.27
C THR A 81 -2.86 -8.46 -16.28
N GLN A 82 -4.21 -8.52 -16.29
CA GLN A 82 -5.01 -9.41 -17.12
C GLN A 82 -4.73 -9.27 -18.63
N TRP A 83 -4.36 -8.08 -19.07
CA TRP A 83 -3.99 -7.82 -20.46
C TRP A 83 -2.68 -8.51 -20.89
N LEU A 84 -1.94 -9.09 -19.94
CA LEU A 84 -0.69 -9.83 -20.13
C LEU A 84 -0.88 -11.36 -20.06
N ASP A 85 -2.10 -11.88 -19.85
CA ASP A 85 -2.33 -13.30 -19.59
C ASP A 85 -1.74 -14.23 -20.67
N ASP A 86 -1.74 -13.80 -21.94
CA ASP A 86 -1.19 -14.58 -23.06
C ASP A 86 0.22 -14.11 -23.50
N SER A 87 0.86 -13.26 -22.72
CA SER A 87 2.17 -12.67 -23.07
C SER A 87 3.36 -13.60 -22.89
N GLY A 88 3.20 -14.67 -22.11
CA GLY A 88 4.27 -15.58 -21.69
C GLY A 88 5.09 -15.03 -20.50
N LEU A 89 4.75 -13.87 -19.93
CA LEU A 89 5.33 -13.39 -18.69
C LEU A 89 4.79 -14.16 -17.49
N GLU A 90 5.60 -14.34 -16.46
CA GLU A 90 5.13 -14.89 -15.19
C GLU A 90 4.35 -13.83 -14.42
N LEU A 91 3.07 -14.15 -14.10
CA LEU A 91 2.16 -13.27 -13.36
C LEU A 91 1.75 -13.94 -12.05
N ARG A 92 2.12 -13.33 -10.91
CA ARG A 92 1.76 -13.77 -9.55
C ARG A 92 1.53 -12.54 -8.67
N ASP A 93 0.29 -12.10 -8.51
CA ASP A 93 0.01 -10.84 -7.80
C ASP A 93 0.96 -9.72 -8.26
N GLY A 94 0.99 -9.49 -9.58
CA GLY A 94 1.91 -8.59 -10.27
C GLY A 94 2.73 -9.32 -11.34
N ILE A 95 3.67 -8.61 -11.95
CA ILE A 95 4.61 -9.10 -12.97
C ILE A 95 5.88 -9.55 -12.24
N VAL A 96 6.22 -10.83 -12.34
CA VAL A 96 7.43 -11.38 -11.71
C VAL A 96 8.66 -10.93 -12.47
N CYS A 97 9.60 -10.34 -11.75
CA CYS A 97 10.87 -9.84 -12.25
C CYS A 97 12.04 -10.51 -11.52
N ASP A 98 13.20 -10.42 -12.10
CA ASP A 98 14.46 -10.68 -11.40
C ASP A 98 14.86 -9.49 -10.51
N GLU A 99 16.00 -9.59 -9.84
CA GLU A 99 16.53 -8.55 -8.97
C GLU A 99 16.84 -7.22 -9.69
N THR A 100 16.95 -7.22 -11.01
CA THR A 100 17.20 -6.03 -11.84
C THR A 100 15.92 -5.39 -12.39
N LEU A 101 14.74 -5.89 -12.00
CA LEU A 101 13.42 -5.53 -12.47
C LEU A 101 13.11 -6.00 -13.90
N GLN A 102 13.87 -6.95 -14.44
CA GLN A 102 13.61 -7.55 -15.74
C GLN A 102 12.61 -8.72 -15.62
N ALA A 103 11.50 -8.65 -16.35
CA ALA A 103 10.49 -9.70 -16.40
C ALA A 103 10.75 -10.73 -17.51
N ALA A 104 11.37 -10.30 -18.60
CA ALA A 104 11.83 -11.13 -19.71
C ALA A 104 12.90 -10.37 -20.50
N PRO A 105 13.65 -10.99 -21.41
CA PRO A 105 14.68 -10.31 -22.19
C PRO A 105 14.14 -9.03 -22.87
N GLY A 106 14.66 -7.85 -22.44
CA GLY A 106 14.25 -6.54 -22.91
C GLY A 106 12.90 -6.01 -22.38
N ILE A 107 12.28 -6.72 -21.44
CA ILE A 107 11.02 -6.32 -20.80
C ILE A 107 11.26 -6.09 -19.31
N TYR A 108 10.92 -4.91 -18.84
CA TYR A 108 11.05 -4.51 -17.44
C TYR A 108 9.70 -4.11 -16.86
N ALA A 109 9.50 -4.30 -15.56
CA ALA A 109 8.34 -3.79 -14.86
C ALA A 109 8.75 -2.88 -13.69
N ALA A 110 7.90 -1.89 -13.37
CA ALA A 110 8.16 -0.95 -12.30
C ALA A 110 6.86 -0.50 -11.62
N GLY A 111 6.94 -0.09 -10.36
CA GLY A 111 5.82 0.39 -9.55
C GLY A 111 4.96 -0.74 -9.02
N ASP A 112 3.70 -0.44 -8.74
CA ASP A 112 2.77 -1.30 -8.00
C ASP A 112 2.55 -2.69 -8.63
N VAL A 113 2.85 -2.84 -9.92
CA VAL A 113 2.73 -4.12 -10.64
C VAL A 113 3.98 -4.98 -10.58
N ALA A 114 5.14 -4.42 -10.21
CA ALA A 114 6.39 -5.15 -10.19
C ALA A 114 6.54 -5.99 -8.92
N ARG A 115 6.80 -7.28 -9.09
CA ARG A 115 7.15 -8.23 -8.02
C ARG A 115 8.58 -8.68 -8.26
N TRP A 116 9.46 -8.44 -7.29
CA TRP A 116 10.89 -8.72 -7.45
C TRP A 116 11.52 -9.26 -6.17
N PRO A 117 12.61 -10.04 -6.25
CA PRO A 117 13.39 -10.39 -5.07
C PRO A 117 14.20 -9.17 -4.62
N ASN A 118 13.96 -8.70 -3.40
CA ASN A 118 14.75 -7.61 -2.82
C ASN A 118 15.99 -8.20 -2.15
N PRO A 119 17.21 -7.98 -2.67
CA PRO A 119 18.41 -8.60 -2.14
C PRO A 119 18.82 -8.11 -0.75
N LEU A 120 18.32 -6.96 -0.31
CA LEU A 120 18.58 -6.44 1.04
C LEU A 120 17.85 -7.23 2.13
N PHE A 121 16.65 -7.72 1.82
CA PHE A 121 15.80 -8.47 2.76
C PHE A 121 15.76 -9.97 2.48
N ASP A 122 16.39 -10.43 1.37
CA ASP A 122 16.30 -11.81 0.88
C ASP A 122 14.82 -12.27 0.77
N GLU A 123 13.96 -11.40 0.25
CA GLU A 123 12.52 -11.59 0.22
C GLU A 123 11.93 -11.10 -1.10
N GLU A 124 10.97 -11.87 -1.66
CA GLU A 124 10.20 -11.42 -2.80
C GLU A 124 9.15 -10.40 -2.35
N MET A 125 9.21 -9.20 -2.92
CA MET A 125 8.37 -8.07 -2.55
C MET A 125 7.54 -7.55 -3.73
N ARG A 126 6.39 -6.97 -3.42
CA ARG A 126 5.61 -6.07 -4.25
C ARG A 126 5.16 -4.90 -3.37
N VAL A 127 5.59 -3.70 -3.70
CA VAL A 127 5.46 -2.52 -2.84
C VAL A 127 4.67 -1.43 -3.54
N GLU A 128 3.56 -1.03 -2.95
CA GLU A 128 2.62 -0.02 -3.45
C GLU A 128 2.94 1.37 -2.87
N HIS A 129 4.21 1.80 -2.98
CA HIS A 129 4.65 3.12 -2.50
C HIS A 129 5.05 4.00 -3.66
N TRP A 130 4.68 5.27 -3.58
CA TRP A 130 5.02 6.26 -4.61
C TRP A 130 6.53 6.37 -4.85
N THR A 131 7.33 6.38 -3.77
CA THR A 131 8.79 6.43 -3.85
C THR A 131 9.35 5.20 -4.55
N ASN A 132 8.87 4.01 -4.20
CA ASN A 132 9.25 2.75 -4.83
C ASN A 132 8.98 2.77 -6.34
N ALA A 133 7.79 3.25 -6.74
CA ALA A 133 7.43 3.33 -8.16
C ALA A 133 8.36 4.26 -8.94
N ALA A 134 8.71 5.42 -8.37
CA ALA A 134 9.59 6.39 -8.99
C ALA A 134 11.02 5.86 -9.14
N GLU A 135 11.55 5.23 -8.09
CA GLU A 135 12.90 4.65 -8.08
C GLU A 135 13.01 3.45 -9.01
N GLN A 136 12.03 2.55 -8.98
CA GLN A 136 11.98 1.39 -9.89
C GLN A 136 11.91 1.84 -11.35
N GLY A 137 11.08 2.84 -11.67
CA GLY A 137 10.98 3.36 -13.03
C GLY A 137 12.31 3.90 -13.54
N ALA A 138 13.03 4.65 -12.71
CA ALA A 138 14.34 5.18 -13.06
C ALA A 138 15.38 4.07 -13.25
N LEU A 139 15.42 3.09 -12.33
CA LEU A 139 16.38 1.99 -12.42
C LEU A 139 16.08 1.07 -13.60
N ALA A 140 14.81 0.69 -13.82
CA ALA A 140 14.41 -0.16 -14.94
C ALA A 140 14.80 0.47 -16.29
N ALA A 141 14.61 1.79 -16.44
CA ALA A 141 15.02 2.50 -17.65
C ALA A 141 16.54 2.49 -17.84
N ASN A 142 17.31 2.73 -16.76
CA ASN A 142 18.77 2.66 -16.81
C ASN A 142 19.25 1.25 -17.14
N ASN A 143 18.73 0.23 -16.49
CA ASN A 143 19.08 -1.17 -16.73
C ASN A 143 18.76 -1.60 -18.18
N LEU A 144 17.66 -1.13 -18.75
CA LEU A 144 17.31 -1.38 -20.15
C LEU A 144 18.36 -0.79 -21.11
N ILE A 145 18.80 0.44 -20.83
CA ILE A 145 19.84 1.14 -21.64
C ILE A 145 21.19 0.43 -21.47
N ASP A 146 21.59 0.14 -20.23
CA ASP A 146 22.85 -0.54 -19.92
C ASP A 146 22.94 -1.91 -20.59
N LEU A 147 21.85 -2.68 -20.57
CA LEU A 147 21.80 -3.97 -21.28
C LEU A 147 21.96 -3.79 -22.78
N ALA A 148 21.33 -2.79 -23.39
CA ALA A 148 21.47 -2.48 -24.82
C ALA A 148 22.90 -2.06 -25.21
N GLU A 149 23.63 -1.45 -24.27
CA GLU A 149 25.04 -1.06 -24.43
C GLU A 149 26.03 -2.18 -24.06
N GLY A 150 25.54 -3.35 -23.67
CA GLY A 150 26.37 -4.50 -23.27
C GLY A 150 26.97 -4.39 -21.85
N LYS A 151 26.40 -3.51 -21.02
CA LYS A 151 26.73 -3.38 -19.60
C LYS A 151 25.91 -4.33 -18.74
N THR A 152 26.33 -4.51 -17.51
CA THR A 152 25.60 -5.34 -16.52
C THR A 152 24.52 -4.52 -15.83
N PRO A 153 23.25 -4.95 -15.84
CA PRO A 153 22.17 -4.33 -15.07
C PRO A 153 22.45 -4.35 -13.56
N VAL A 154 21.91 -3.40 -12.84
CA VAL A 154 22.10 -3.21 -11.40
C VAL A 154 20.89 -3.76 -10.64
N PRO A 155 21.09 -4.56 -9.57
CA PRO A 155 19.99 -5.01 -8.71
C PRO A 155 19.29 -3.86 -7.98
N TYR A 156 17.99 -4.02 -7.74
CA TYR A 156 17.16 -3.10 -6.98
C TYR A 156 16.95 -3.61 -5.54
N GLY A 157 17.64 -3.01 -4.59
CA GLY A 157 17.61 -3.40 -3.18
C GLY A 157 17.34 -2.22 -2.23
N PRO A 158 16.20 -1.54 -2.34
CA PRO A 158 15.87 -0.40 -1.49
C PRO A 158 15.39 -0.84 -0.13
N VAL A 159 15.45 0.07 0.84
CA VAL A 159 14.62 0.02 2.04
C VAL A 159 13.28 0.67 1.70
N PRO A 160 12.14 -0.07 1.72
CA PRO A 160 10.84 0.52 1.45
C PRO A 160 10.55 1.69 2.40
N PHE A 161 10.00 2.78 1.86
CA PHE A 161 9.66 3.96 2.63
C PHE A 161 8.34 4.57 2.17
N PHE A 162 7.48 4.91 3.13
CA PHE A 162 6.32 5.74 2.87
C PHE A 162 6.06 6.72 4.02
N TRP A 163 5.25 7.72 3.74
CA TRP A 163 4.75 8.65 4.76
C TRP A 163 3.29 8.98 4.51
N SER A 164 2.64 9.44 5.58
CA SER A 164 1.29 9.98 5.52
C SER A 164 1.16 11.15 6.47
N ASP A 165 0.74 12.30 5.96
CA ASP A 165 0.41 13.45 6.77
C ASP A 165 -1.07 13.39 7.17
N GLN A 166 -1.33 13.33 8.48
CA GLN A 166 -2.67 13.19 9.03
C GLN A 166 -2.85 14.19 10.17
N PHE A 167 -3.69 15.19 9.94
CA PHE A 167 -3.85 16.36 10.83
C PHE A 167 -2.52 17.12 10.98
N ASP A 168 -2.03 17.20 12.22
CA ASP A 168 -0.76 17.81 12.62
C ASP A 168 0.37 16.78 12.82
N GLN A 169 0.12 15.52 12.45
CA GLN A 169 1.07 14.43 12.63
C GLN A 169 1.55 13.88 11.29
N ARG A 170 2.81 13.49 11.25
CA ARG A 170 3.39 12.75 10.14
C ARG A 170 3.74 11.33 10.57
N ILE A 171 3.09 10.37 9.93
CA ILE A 171 3.47 8.96 10.03
C ILE A 171 4.59 8.73 9.02
N GLN A 172 5.67 8.09 9.46
CA GLN A 172 6.75 7.65 8.58
C GLN A 172 7.03 6.18 8.87
N PHE A 173 7.18 5.40 7.82
CA PHE A 173 7.52 3.99 7.90
C PHE A 173 8.72 3.71 7.02
N LEU A 174 9.70 2.99 7.56
CA LEU A 174 10.91 2.59 6.87
C LEU A 174 11.14 1.10 7.10
N GLY A 175 11.32 0.34 6.04
CA GLY A 175 11.52 -1.10 6.11
C GLY A 175 10.30 -1.90 5.70
N ARG A 176 10.12 -3.03 6.33
CA ARG A 176 8.97 -3.93 6.20
C ARG A 176 8.48 -4.32 7.59
N SER A 177 7.22 -4.71 7.71
CA SER A 177 6.65 -5.31 8.91
C SER A 177 6.18 -6.73 8.63
N SER A 178 6.23 -7.57 9.65
CA SER A 178 5.71 -8.92 9.68
C SER A 178 4.77 -9.09 10.87
N PRO A 179 3.76 -9.98 10.80
CA PRO A 179 2.93 -10.29 11.95
C PRO A 179 3.68 -10.85 13.16
N ASP A 180 4.89 -11.38 12.91
CA ASP A 180 5.74 -11.98 13.96
C ASP A 180 6.73 -10.96 14.56
N ASP A 181 6.73 -9.71 14.10
CA ASP A 181 7.64 -8.67 14.61
C ASP A 181 7.21 -8.23 16.02
N GLU A 182 8.18 -8.10 16.92
CA GLU A 182 7.98 -7.49 18.23
C GLU A 182 8.01 -5.97 18.13
N VAL A 183 6.96 -5.31 18.62
CA VAL A 183 6.89 -3.84 18.64
C VAL A 183 7.49 -3.31 19.93
N ILE A 184 8.53 -2.49 19.81
CA ILE A 184 9.19 -1.84 20.95
C ILE A 184 8.99 -0.32 20.84
N VAL A 185 8.33 0.27 21.85
CA VAL A 185 8.19 1.72 21.97
C VAL A 185 9.45 2.30 22.59
N ALA A 186 10.28 2.96 21.79
CA ALA A 186 11.56 3.51 22.23
C ALA A 186 11.43 4.90 22.88
N ALA A 187 10.44 5.70 22.47
CA ALA A 187 10.10 7.00 23.04
C ALA A 187 8.64 7.31 22.80
N GLY A 188 7.97 7.93 23.74
CA GLY A 188 6.56 8.34 23.67
C GLY A 188 6.42 9.84 23.93
#